data_f108b986c1eab3521e03fc5233559d8f
#
_entry.id   f108b986c1eab3521e03fc5233559d8f
#
_cell.length_a   1.000
_cell.length_b   1.000
_cell.length_c   1.000
_cell.angle_alpha   90.00
_cell.angle_beta   90.00
_cell.angle_gamma   90.00
#
_symmetry.space_group_name_H-M   'P 1'
#
loop_
_entity.id
_entity.type
_entity.pdbx_description
1 polymer ?
#
loop_
_entity_poly.entity_id
_entity_poly.type
_entity_poly.pdbx_seq_one_letter_code
_entity_poly.pdbx_strand_id
1 'polypeptide(L)'
;MLEFYAYYLHHRPKESMLLLMSGHLSLQFWVDVFTCIEQNRLNWIRHNQGKLRTELYSGLQDAIDRGDTRAEQVGKRIYLPSSHTGSIRHKNQNFQNAMAICRWVGYPNLFITFTCNAQWPEIQYMLDEAKTKQKPAYRSDIIVRVFMIKLRELLRDIVKQKWFGETTAG
;
A
#
# COMPACT_ATOMS: atom_id res chain seq x y z
N MET A 1 2.64 -15.59 8.92
CA MET A 1 3.90 -14.86 8.59
C MET A 1 3.76 -13.35 8.82
N LEU A 2 2.74 -12.67 8.24
CA LEU A 2 2.54 -11.22 8.44
C LEU A 2 2.43 -10.83 9.93
N GLU A 3 1.63 -11.56 10.71
CA GLU A 3 1.44 -11.32 12.14
C GLU A 3 2.73 -11.50 12.95
N PHE A 4 3.54 -12.50 12.60
CA PHE A 4 4.84 -12.72 13.20
C PHE A 4 5.75 -11.50 13.03
N TYR A 5 5.86 -10.98 11.84
CA TYR A 5 6.67 -9.78 11.59
C TYR A 5 6.06 -8.53 12.21
N ALA A 6 4.74 -8.39 12.19
CA ALA A 6 4.06 -7.30 12.87
C ALA A 6 4.35 -7.29 14.37
N TYR A 7 4.40 -8.47 14.99
CA TYR A 7 4.80 -8.62 16.39
C TYR A 7 6.23 -8.13 16.64
N TYR A 8 7.19 -8.54 15.81
CA TYR A 8 8.60 -8.13 15.96
C TYR A 8 8.82 -6.64 15.70
N LEU A 9 8.01 -6.03 14.89
CA LEU A 9 8.15 -4.63 14.49
C LEU A 9 7.34 -3.66 15.37
N HIS A 10 6.49 -4.21 16.24
CA HIS A 10 5.73 -3.39 17.19
C HIS A 10 6.62 -2.80 18.27
N HIS A 11 6.64 -1.46 18.37
CA HIS A 11 7.41 -0.77 19.39
C HIS A 11 6.88 -1.06 20.80
N ARG A 12 7.76 -1.53 21.69
CA ARG A 12 7.48 -1.81 23.10
C ARG A 12 8.35 -0.93 23.99
N PRO A 13 7.77 -0.04 24.78
CA PRO A 13 8.54 0.98 25.52
C PRO A 13 9.56 0.43 26.53
N LYS A 14 9.37 -0.81 26.98
CA LYS A 14 10.21 -1.43 28.02
C LYS A 14 11.22 -2.45 27.48
N GLU A 15 11.21 -2.73 26.20
CA GLU A 15 12.08 -3.73 25.59
C GLU A 15 13.15 -3.06 24.72
N SER A 16 14.33 -3.67 24.68
CA SER A 16 15.39 -3.25 23.77
C SER A 16 14.96 -3.53 22.33
N MET A 17 14.77 -2.48 21.56
CA MET A 17 14.33 -2.54 20.16
C MET A 17 15.54 -2.52 19.22
N LEU A 18 16.46 -3.48 19.37
CA LEU A 18 17.68 -3.57 18.56
C LEU A 18 17.40 -3.48 17.06
N LEU A 19 16.31 -4.11 16.62
CA LEU A 19 15.91 -4.06 15.21
C LEU A 19 15.65 -2.63 14.73
N LEU A 20 14.87 -1.84 15.47
CA LEU A 20 14.56 -0.46 15.11
C LEU A 20 15.76 0.49 15.29
N MET A 21 16.72 0.10 16.13
CA MET A 21 17.94 0.87 16.39
C MET A 21 19.06 0.57 15.39
N SER A 22 18.90 -0.43 14.53
CA SER A 22 19.92 -0.87 13.58
C SER A 22 20.05 0.00 12.33
N GLY A 23 19.31 1.12 12.25
CA GLY A 23 19.45 2.11 11.18
C GLY A 23 19.21 1.53 9.79
N HIS A 24 20.21 1.60 8.91
CA HIS A 24 20.10 1.10 7.53
C HIS A 24 19.84 -0.41 7.45
N LEU A 25 20.41 -1.20 8.36
CA LEU A 25 20.16 -2.65 8.41
C LEU A 25 18.69 -2.96 8.74
N SER A 26 18.06 -2.14 9.57
CA SER A 26 16.63 -2.23 9.83
C SER A 26 15.80 -2.08 8.55
N LEU A 27 16.11 -1.08 7.72
CA LEU A 27 15.42 -0.88 6.44
C LEU A 27 15.61 -2.06 5.50
N GLN A 28 16.82 -2.61 5.40
CA GLN A 28 17.08 -3.79 4.58
C GLN A 28 16.26 -4.99 5.06
N PHE A 29 16.23 -5.22 6.36
CA PHE A 29 15.41 -6.28 6.95
C PHE A 29 13.92 -6.13 6.60
N TRP A 30 13.38 -4.90 6.64
CA TRP A 30 11.99 -4.65 6.25
C TRP A 30 11.72 -5.03 4.79
N VAL A 31 12.63 -4.65 3.89
CA VAL A 31 12.53 -4.97 2.46
C VAL A 31 12.54 -6.49 2.26
N ASP A 32 13.45 -7.19 2.91
CA ASP A 32 13.58 -8.65 2.80
C ASP A 32 12.31 -9.37 3.33
N VAL A 33 11.82 -8.93 4.49
CA VAL A 33 10.56 -9.43 5.07
C VAL A 33 9.38 -9.24 4.11
N PHE A 34 9.26 -8.04 3.56
CA PHE A 34 8.18 -7.72 2.62
C PHE A 34 8.27 -8.58 1.36
N THR A 35 9.47 -8.75 0.83
CA THR A 35 9.75 -9.61 -0.33
C THR A 35 9.37 -11.06 -0.05
N CYS A 36 9.71 -11.60 1.12
CA CYS A 36 9.31 -12.96 1.51
C CYS A 36 7.79 -13.13 1.59
N ILE A 37 7.09 -12.14 2.17
CA ILE A 37 5.61 -12.17 2.27
C ILE A 37 5.00 -12.15 0.87
N GLU A 38 5.47 -11.26 0.01
CA GLU A 38 4.96 -11.11 -1.35
C GLU A 38 5.23 -12.36 -2.19
N GLN A 39 6.42 -12.95 -2.07
CA GLN A 39 6.75 -14.21 -2.74
C GLN A 39 5.82 -15.35 -2.33
N ASN A 40 5.46 -15.45 -1.05
CA ASN A 40 4.49 -16.45 -0.58
C ASN A 40 3.09 -16.21 -1.15
N ARG A 41 2.65 -14.95 -1.22
CA ARG A 41 1.36 -14.59 -1.84
C ARG A 41 1.34 -14.96 -3.33
N LEU A 42 2.39 -14.63 -4.06
CA LEU A 42 2.52 -14.96 -5.48
C LEU A 42 2.56 -16.47 -5.71
N ASN A 43 3.27 -17.22 -4.88
CA ASN A 43 3.30 -18.70 -4.95
C ASN A 43 1.91 -19.28 -4.70
N TRP A 44 1.20 -18.79 -3.70
CA TRP A 44 -0.18 -19.24 -3.45
C TRP A 44 -1.10 -18.95 -4.66
N ILE A 45 -1.04 -17.73 -5.22
CA ILE A 45 -1.81 -17.34 -6.40
C ILE A 45 -1.48 -18.26 -7.57
N ARG A 46 -0.20 -18.55 -7.81
CA ARG A 46 0.27 -19.42 -8.88
C ARG A 46 -0.36 -20.83 -8.81
N HIS A 47 -0.46 -21.37 -7.61
CA HIS A 47 -0.99 -22.73 -7.39
C HIS A 47 -2.51 -22.77 -7.26
N ASN A 48 -3.18 -21.65 -7.07
CA ASN A 48 -4.63 -21.61 -6.86
C ASN A 48 -5.39 -20.85 -7.97
N GLN A 49 -4.89 -20.83 -9.20
CA GLN A 49 -5.49 -20.11 -10.32
C GLN A 49 -6.97 -20.46 -10.54
N GLY A 50 -7.34 -21.74 -10.46
CA GLY A 50 -8.74 -22.18 -10.61
C GLY A 50 -9.68 -21.58 -9.58
N LYS A 51 -9.24 -21.40 -8.32
CA LYS A 51 -10.04 -20.76 -7.27
C LYS A 51 -10.27 -19.27 -7.50
N LEU A 52 -9.41 -18.63 -8.29
CA LEU A 52 -9.44 -17.19 -8.54
C LEU A 52 -10.32 -16.80 -9.73
N ARG A 53 -11.10 -17.74 -10.28
CA ARG A 53 -11.96 -17.55 -11.46
C ARG A 53 -11.20 -16.91 -12.65
N THR A 54 -9.98 -17.38 -12.87
CA THR A 54 -9.09 -16.82 -13.91
C THR A 54 -9.56 -17.18 -15.31
N GLU A 55 -10.28 -18.30 -15.48
CA GLU A 55 -10.77 -18.78 -16.76
C GLU A 55 -11.73 -17.81 -17.43
N LEU A 56 -12.65 -17.22 -16.66
CA LEU A 56 -13.59 -16.20 -17.17
C LEU A 56 -12.88 -14.92 -17.61
N TYR A 57 -11.76 -14.60 -16.97
CA TYR A 57 -10.99 -13.41 -17.29
C TYR A 57 -10.02 -13.62 -18.43
N SER A 58 -9.44 -14.83 -18.55
CA SER A 58 -8.49 -15.16 -19.61
C SER A 58 -9.14 -15.05 -21.00
N GLY A 59 -10.34 -15.58 -21.17
CA GLY A 59 -11.05 -15.52 -22.45
C GLY A 59 -11.35 -14.10 -22.92
N LEU A 60 -11.63 -13.18 -21.99
CA LEU A 60 -11.87 -11.77 -22.31
C LEU A 60 -10.57 -11.03 -22.62
N GLN A 61 -9.54 -11.25 -21.81
CA GLN A 61 -8.26 -10.57 -21.96
C GLN A 61 -7.50 -11.06 -23.19
N ASP A 62 -7.52 -12.35 -23.46
CA ASP A 62 -6.92 -12.94 -24.67
C ASP A 62 -7.60 -12.47 -25.96
N ALA A 63 -8.85 -12.03 -25.88
CA ALA A 63 -9.53 -11.38 -27.00
C ALA A 63 -9.01 -9.94 -27.23
N ILE A 64 -8.57 -9.27 -26.18
CA ILE A 64 -8.09 -7.87 -26.21
C ILE A 64 -6.60 -7.79 -26.58
N ASP A 65 -5.78 -8.72 -26.04
CA ASP A 65 -4.32 -8.68 -26.18
C ASP A 65 -3.78 -9.37 -27.45
N ARG A 66 -4.63 -9.73 -28.38
CA ARG A 66 -4.29 -10.50 -29.59
C ARG A 66 -3.37 -9.79 -30.59
N GLY A 67 -2.65 -8.79 -30.19
CA GLY A 67 -1.52 -8.29 -30.96
C GLY A 67 -0.25 -9.18 -30.90
N ASP A 68 -0.18 -10.11 -29.95
CA ASP A 68 1.05 -10.87 -29.67
C ASP A 68 0.88 -12.37 -30.03
N THR A 69 1.24 -12.72 -31.25
CA THR A 69 0.93 -13.99 -31.90
C THR A 69 1.95 -15.12 -31.69
N ARG A 70 2.89 -14.99 -30.75
CA ARG A 70 3.89 -16.04 -30.51
C ARG A 70 3.66 -16.76 -29.17
N ALA A 71 2.63 -17.59 -29.13
CA ALA A 71 2.28 -18.41 -27.96
C ALA A 71 3.39 -19.39 -27.52
N GLU A 72 4.29 -19.76 -28.40
CA GLU A 72 5.36 -20.74 -28.13
C GLU A 72 6.48 -20.22 -27.22
N GLN A 73 6.64 -18.91 -27.11
CA GLN A 73 7.66 -18.27 -26.28
C GLN A 73 7.13 -17.72 -24.94
N VAL A 74 5.84 -17.76 -24.73
CA VAL A 74 5.20 -17.26 -23.51
C VAL A 74 4.90 -18.43 -22.58
N GLY A 75 5.57 -18.52 -21.44
CA GLY A 75 5.27 -19.50 -20.40
C GLY A 75 3.81 -19.39 -19.93
N LYS A 76 3.38 -20.33 -19.07
CA LYS A 76 2.01 -20.35 -18.54
C LYS A 76 1.65 -18.99 -17.92
N ARG A 77 0.65 -18.31 -18.48
CA ARG A 77 0.16 -17.03 -17.95
C ARG A 77 -0.43 -17.23 -16.56
N ILE A 78 -0.11 -16.32 -15.65
CA ILE A 78 -0.61 -16.29 -14.28
C ILE A 78 -1.40 -14.99 -14.10
N TYR A 79 -2.67 -15.13 -13.74
CA TYR A 79 -3.55 -13.99 -13.53
C TYR A 79 -3.59 -13.63 -12.04
N LEU A 80 -3.27 -12.37 -11.74
CA LEU A 80 -3.34 -11.83 -10.40
C LEU A 80 -4.77 -11.39 -10.09
N PRO A 81 -5.30 -11.67 -8.88
CA PRO A 81 -6.63 -11.24 -8.49
C PRO A 81 -6.70 -9.71 -8.32
N SER A 82 -7.92 -9.15 -8.29
CA SER A 82 -8.13 -7.72 -8.02
C SER A 82 -7.68 -7.29 -6.62
N SER A 83 -7.60 -8.22 -5.68
CA SER A 83 -7.06 -7.98 -4.34
C SER A 83 -5.54 -7.86 -4.29
N HIS A 84 -4.83 -8.22 -5.37
CA HIS A 84 -3.38 -8.03 -5.47
C HIS A 84 -3.07 -6.63 -5.94
N THR A 85 -2.52 -5.82 -5.04
CA THR A 85 -2.21 -4.41 -5.29
C THR A 85 -1.28 -4.24 -6.49
N GLY A 86 -1.65 -3.34 -7.41
CA GLY A 86 -0.86 -3.07 -8.62
C GLY A 86 -1.16 -4.00 -9.80
N SER A 87 -1.93 -5.08 -9.61
CA SER A 87 -2.37 -5.92 -10.73
C SER A 87 -3.27 -5.14 -11.71
N ILE A 88 -3.34 -5.61 -12.96
CA ILE A 88 -4.23 -5.01 -13.96
C ILE A 88 -5.68 -5.07 -13.49
N ARG A 89 -6.11 -6.18 -12.91
CA ARG A 89 -7.47 -6.34 -12.35
C ARG A 89 -7.73 -5.37 -11.19
N HIS A 90 -6.74 -5.14 -10.33
CA HIS A 90 -6.83 -4.16 -9.25
C HIS A 90 -7.03 -2.74 -9.80
N LYS A 91 -6.22 -2.35 -10.77
CA LYS A 91 -6.33 -1.02 -11.42
C LYS A 91 -7.68 -0.85 -12.12
N ASN A 92 -8.13 -1.86 -12.86
CA ASN A 92 -9.43 -1.84 -13.52
C ASN A 92 -10.59 -1.74 -12.52
N GLN A 93 -10.52 -2.47 -11.41
CA GLN A 93 -11.53 -2.40 -10.35
C GLN A 93 -11.60 -1.00 -9.75
N ASN A 94 -10.46 -0.40 -9.43
CA ASN A 94 -10.40 0.96 -8.89
C ASN A 94 -10.93 1.99 -9.90
N PHE A 95 -10.58 1.83 -11.18
CA PHE A 95 -11.12 2.68 -12.24
C PHE A 95 -12.65 2.57 -12.33
N GLN A 96 -13.20 1.36 -12.34
CA GLN A 96 -14.65 1.16 -12.39
C GLN A 96 -15.35 1.74 -11.16
N ASN A 97 -14.77 1.59 -9.98
CA ASN A 97 -15.30 2.18 -8.75
C ASN A 97 -15.30 3.72 -8.83
N ALA A 98 -14.21 4.33 -9.28
CA ALA A 98 -14.12 5.77 -9.49
C ALA A 98 -15.13 6.28 -10.51
N MET A 99 -15.29 5.57 -11.64
CA MET A 99 -16.28 5.92 -12.65
C MET A 99 -17.72 5.78 -12.17
N ALA A 100 -18.00 4.79 -11.30
CA ALA A 100 -19.31 4.65 -10.69
C ALA A 100 -19.63 5.84 -9.77
N ILE A 101 -18.67 6.27 -8.96
CA ILE A 101 -18.80 7.48 -8.12
C ILE A 101 -19.04 8.71 -8.99
N CYS A 102 -18.24 8.91 -10.05
CA CYS A 102 -18.40 10.05 -10.96
C CYS A 102 -19.76 10.07 -11.67
N ARG A 103 -20.33 8.90 -12.00
CA ARG A 103 -21.67 8.82 -12.61
C ARG A 103 -22.77 9.22 -11.65
N TRP A 104 -22.58 8.94 -10.36
CA TRP A 104 -23.59 9.24 -9.32
C TRP A 104 -23.50 10.69 -8.83
N VAL A 105 -22.30 11.18 -8.57
CA VAL A 105 -22.07 12.46 -7.88
C VAL A 105 -21.59 13.56 -8.84
N GLY A 106 -21.09 13.20 -10.01
CA GLY A 106 -20.43 14.13 -10.94
C GLY A 106 -18.90 14.03 -10.85
N TYR A 107 -18.23 14.88 -11.63
CA TYR A 107 -16.77 14.90 -11.70
C TYR A 107 -16.16 15.46 -10.40
N PRO A 108 -14.96 14.97 -9.99
CA PRO A 108 -14.26 15.50 -8.83
C PRO A 108 -13.88 16.98 -9.03
N ASN A 109 -14.13 17.79 -8.00
CA ASN A 109 -13.82 19.22 -8.02
C ASN A 109 -12.37 19.52 -7.60
N LEU A 110 -11.80 18.65 -6.75
CA LEU A 110 -10.47 18.83 -6.19
C LEU A 110 -9.65 17.56 -6.32
N PHE A 111 -8.37 17.72 -6.61
CA PHE A 111 -7.36 16.68 -6.49
C PHE A 111 -6.33 17.12 -5.44
N ILE A 112 -6.29 16.42 -4.33
CA ILE A 112 -5.43 16.75 -3.19
C ILE A 112 -4.35 15.70 -3.04
N THR A 113 -3.08 16.14 -3.08
CA THR A 113 -1.92 15.29 -2.74
C THR A 113 -1.40 15.66 -1.37
N PHE A 114 -1.22 14.66 -0.53
CA PHE A 114 -0.66 14.82 0.80
C PHE A 114 0.59 13.96 0.94
N THR A 115 1.75 14.62 1.12
CA THR A 115 3.05 13.95 1.22
C THR A 115 3.64 14.14 2.61
N CYS A 116 4.42 13.15 3.05
CA CYS A 116 5.11 13.23 4.32
C CYS A 116 6.34 14.15 4.22
N ASN A 117 6.51 15.01 5.23
CA ASN A 117 7.74 15.78 5.42
C ASN A 117 8.49 15.21 6.64
N ALA A 118 9.69 14.69 6.38
CA ALA A 118 10.55 14.12 7.44
C ALA A 118 11.00 15.18 8.49
N GLN A 119 10.82 16.46 8.21
CA GLN A 119 11.17 17.56 9.11
C GLN A 119 10.00 18.03 9.98
N TRP A 120 8.87 17.34 9.96
CA TRP A 120 7.76 17.71 10.87
C TRP A 120 8.22 17.68 12.33
N PRO A 121 7.83 18.68 13.13
CA PRO A 121 8.26 18.79 14.52
C PRO A 121 7.88 17.56 15.36
N GLU A 122 6.75 16.91 15.05
CA GLU A 122 6.31 15.72 15.76
C GLU A 122 7.25 14.53 15.50
N ILE A 123 7.83 14.43 14.31
CA ILE A 123 8.81 13.41 13.98
C ILE A 123 10.09 13.67 14.78
N GLN A 124 10.56 14.91 14.81
CA GLN A 124 11.75 15.28 15.58
C GLN A 124 11.54 15.03 17.08
N TYR A 125 10.40 15.45 17.62
CA TYR A 125 10.05 15.18 19.00
C TYR A 125 10.07 13.68 19.34
N MET A 126 9.46 12.84 18.52
CA MET A 126 9.46 11.38 18.74
C MET A 126 10.84 10.74 18.61
N LEU A 127 11.71 11.26 17.75
CA LEU A 127 13.09 10.81 17.65
C LEU A 127 13.90 11.18 18.90
N ASP A 128 13.70 12.37 19.43
CA ASP A 128 14.37 12.85 20.64
C ASP A 128 13.88 12.06 21.87
N GLU A 129 12.57 11.83 21.98
CA GLU A 129 11.98 11.01 23.06
C GLU A 129 12.52 9.57 23.03
N ALA A 130 12.67 9.01 21.84
CA ALA A 130 13.26 7.68 21.66
C ALA A 130 14.77 7.64 21.97
N LYS A 131 15.38 8.78 22.32
CA LYS A 131 16.82 8.95 22.60
C LYS A 131 17.73 8.36 21.51
N THR A 132 17.26 8.41 20.27
CA THR A 132 17.99 7.90 19.12
C THR A 132 18.68 9.04 18.40
N LYS A 133 19.96 8.89 18.13
CA LYS A 133 20.71 9.80 17.24
C LYS A 133 20.51 9.44 15.76
N GLN A 134 19.46 8.70 15.45
CA GLN A 134 19.19 8.23 14.09
C GLN A 134 18.53 9.33 13.24
N LYS A 135 18.84 9.33 11.95
CA LYS A 135 18.16 10.19 10.99
C LYS A 135 16.70 9.73 10.84
N PRO A 136 15.74 10.65 10.59
CA PRO A 136 14.34 10.31 10.33
C PRO A 136 14.19 9.20 9.28
N ALA A 137 14.99 9.24 8.22
CA ALA A 137 14.97 8.25 7.14
C ALA A 137 15.17 6.78 7.60
N TYR A 138 15.79 6.57 8.74
CA TYR A 138 16.01 5.21 9.29
C TYR A 138 14.89 4.76 10.23
N ARG A 139 13.96 5.64 10.55
CA ARG A 139 12.85 5.39 11.46
C ARG A 139 11.51 5.55 10.71
N SER A 140 11.35 4.74 9.68
CA SER A 140 10.12 4.69 8.88
C SER A 140 8.87 4.38 9.72
N ASP A 141 9.03 3.66 10.82
CA ASP A 141 7.97 3.37 11.79
C ASP A 141 7.39 4.67 12.40
N ILE A 142 8.23 5.61 12.80
CA ILE A 142 7.83 6.92 13.33
C ILE A 142 7.18 7.77 12.22
N ILE A 143 7.84 7.84 11.06
CA ILE A 143 7.36 8.62 9.91
C ILE A 143 5.96 8.19 9.50
N VAL A 144 5.73 6.89 9.31
CA VAL A 144 4.43 6.36 8.91
C VAL A 144 3.37 6.63 9.98
N ARG A 145 3.70 6.49 11.25
CA ARG A 145 2.77 6.75 12.36
C ARG A 145 2.32 8.20 12.39
N VAL A 146 3.25 9.15 12.32
CA VAL A 146 2.95 10.58 12.28
C VAL A 146 2.17 10.95 11.04
N PHE A 147 2.58 10.42 9.87
CA PHE A 147 1.86 10.61 8.62
C PHE A 147 0.39 10.17 8.72
N MET A 148 0.14 8.99 9.27
CA MET A 148 -1.23 8.46 9.42
C MET A 148 -2.08 9.29 10.39
N ILE A 149 -1.49 9.86 11.42
CA ILE A 149 -2.19 10.78 12.33
C ILE A 149 -2.60 12.04 11.55
N LYS A 150 -1.64 12.69 10.89
CA LYS A 150 -1.90 13.93 10.12
C LYS A 150 -2.87 13.69 8.94
N LEU A 151 -2.78 12.55 8.27
CA LEU A 151 -3.73 12.19 7.21
C LEU A 151 -5.16 12.07 7.76
N ARG A 152 -5.34 11.46 8.93
CA ARG A 152 -6.66 11.35 9.56
C ARG A 152 -7.21 12.71 10.01
N GLU A 153 -6.33 13.59 10.45
CA GLU A 153 -6.71 14.98 10.78
C GLU A 153 -7.14 15.75 9.53
N LEU A 154 -6.35 15.68 8.46
CA LEU A 154 -6.70 16.29 7.16
C LEU A 154 -8.05 15.79 6.65
N LEU A 155 -8.29 14.48 6.68
CA LEU A 155 -9.57 13.90 6.28
C LEU A 155 -10.72 14.37 7.17
N ARG A 156 -10.48 14.54 8.46
CA ARG A 156 -11.48 15.11 9.39
C ARG A 156 -11.80 16.55 9.04
N ASP A 157 -10.80 17.36 8.74
CA ASP A 157 -10.95 18.76 8.38
C ASP A 157 -11.72 18.93 7.07
N ILE A 158 -11.44 18.07 6.08
CA ILE A 158 -12.16 18.06 4.82
C ILE A 158 -13.61 17.60 5.01
N VAL A 159 -13.83 16.46 5.66
CA VAL A 159 -15.16 15.82 5.69
C VAL A 159 -16.04 16.38 6.81
N LYS A 160 -15.49 16.58 8.04
CA LYS A 160 -16.28 17.00 9.20
C LYS A 160 -16.30 18.50 9.37
N GLN A 161 -15.14 19.17 9.19
CA GLN A 161 -15.04 20.63 9.32
C GLN A 161 -15.45 21.35 8.03
N LYS A 162 -15.61 20.61 6.92
CA LYS A 162 -16.06 21.14 5.62
C LYS A 162 -15.22 22.32 5.11
N TRP A 163 -13.91 22.29 5.30
CA TRP A 163 -13.02 23.39 4.90
C TRP A 163 -13.12 23.76 3.43
N PHE A 164 -13.48 22.82 2.57
CA PHE A 164 -13.72 23.02 1.13
C PHE A 164 -15.21 22.96 0.75
N GLY A 165 -16.10 23.05 1.73
CA GLY A 165 -17.53 22.87 1.52
C GLY A 165 -18.02 21.46 1.81
N GLU A 166 -19.27 21.18 1.45
CA GLU A 166 -19.85 19.85 1.66
C GLU A 166 -19.20 18.82 0.73
N THR A 167 -18.71 17.73 1.33
CA THR A 167 -18.23 16.57 0.59
C THR A 167 -19.39 15.63 0.27
N THR A 168 -19.65 15.39 -1.00
CA THR A 168 -20.70 14.48 -1.47
C THR A 168 -20.18 13.07 -1.70
N ALA A 169 -18.89 12.93 -2.02
CA ALA A 169 -18.18 11.65 -2.11
C ALA A 169 -16.67 11.85 -1.98
N GLY A 170 -15.96 10.85 -1.47
CA GLY A 170 -14.52 10.85 -1.35
C GLY A 170 -13.99 9.47 -0.94
#